data_bd22070d0b516db4f2e3d72180d9a28b
#
_entry.id   bd22070d0b516db4f2e3d72180d9a28b
#
_cell.length_a   1.000
_cell.length_b   1.000
_cell.length_c   1.000
_cell.angle_alpha   90.00
_cell.angle_beta   90.00
_cell.angle_gamma   90.00
#
_symmetry.space_group_name_H-M   'P 1'
#
loop_
_entity.id
_entity.type
_entity.pdbx_description
1 polymer ?
#
loop_
_entity_poly.entity_id
_entity_poly.type
_entity_poly.pdbx_seq_one_letter_code
_entity_poly.pdbx_strand_id
1 'polypeptide(L)'
;MLEAWFGQSGDLGFAVDFEEANGLQQYPSSVAGAYFAAKLAVAEHLFKRKRKAAALVLREIHSQEYVVPLGVWQIREGIRQAFHDKTFLKKEFESLGAAYKYACSSLSVSETEWEKNSKLYRNLKRSQSRISQFFPGMLREHL
;
A
#
# COMPACT_ATOMS: atom_id res chain seq x y z
N MET A 1 -5.46 1.24 1.47
CA MET A 1 -5.42 -0.02 0.72
C MET A 1 -5.95 0.23 -0.68
N LEU A 2 -5.34 -0.33 -1.68
CA LEU A 2 -5.73 -0.22 -3.09
C LEU A 2 -5.73 -1.63 -3.69
N GLU A 3 -6.83 -2.01 -4.30
CA GLU A 3 -7.00 -3.29 -4.97
C GLU A 3 -7.20 -3.09 -6.47
N ALA A 4 -6.56 -3.93 -7.26
CA ALA A 4 -6.80 -4.09 -8.69
C ALA A 4 -7.49 -5.42 -8.94
N TRP A 5 -8.58 -5.40 -9.69
CA TRP A 5 -9.41 -6.56 -10.00
C TRP A 5 -9.32 -6.88 -11.48
N PHE A 6 -8.89 -8.08 -11.78
CA PHE A 6 -8.95 -8.63 -13.14
C PHE A 6 -10.24 -9.43 -13.26
N GLY A 7 -11.20 -8.89 -14.00
CA GLY A 7 -12.45 -9.59 -14.32
C GLY A 7 -12.23 -10.80 -15.22
N GLN A 8 -13.26 -11.66 -15.36
CA GLN A 8 -13.21 -12.83 -16.24
C GLN A 8 -13.05 -12.45 -17.72
N SER A 9 -13.52 -11.29 -18.12
CA SER A 9 -13.36 -10.72 -19.48
C SER A 9 -12.03 -9.99 -19.70
N GLY A 10 -11.17 -9.94 -18.68
CA GLY A 10 -9.90 -9.20 -18.73
C GLY A 10 -10.02 -7.73 -18.39
N ASP A 11 -11.18 -7.26 -17.98
CA ASP A 11 -11.39 -5.89 -17.54
C ASP A 11 -10.64 -5.63 -16.24
N LEU A 12 -9.97 -4.48 -16.16
CA LEU A 12 -9.23 -4.04 -14.99
C LEU A 12 -10.03 -2.97 -14.24
N GLY A 13 -10.45 -3.29 -13.02
CA GLY A 13 -11.09 -2.36 -12.10
C GLY A 13 -10.22 -2.04 -10.89
N PHE A 14 -10.48 -0.90 -10.24
CA PHE A 14 -9.79 -0.50 -9.02
C PHE A 14 -10.76 -0.17 -7.90
N ALA A 15 -10.42 -0.61 -6.69
CA ALA A 15 -11.10 -0.23 -5.46
C ALA A 15 -10.08 0.36 -4.48
N VAL A 16 -10.42 1.50 -3.85
CA VAL A 16 -9.51 2.18 -2.93
C VAL A 16 -10.26 2.65 -1.69
N ASP A 17 -9.74 2.29 -0.53
CA ASP A 17 -10.05 2.92 0.75
C ASP A 17 -8.79 3.52 1.35
N PHE A 18 -8.92 4.72 1.87
CA PHE A 18 -7.81 5.56 2.30
C PHE A 18 -8.23 6.37 3.53
N GLU A 19 -7.29 6.54 4.46
CA GLU A 19 -7.46 7.47 5.58
C GLU A 19 -6.31 8.46 5.65
N GLU A 20 -6.59 9.63 6.13
CA GLU A 20 -5.60 10.67 6.40
C GLU A 20 -5.06 10.55 7.84
N ALA A 21 -4.09 11.41 8.18
CA ALA A 21 -3.47 11.43 9.50
C ALA A 21 -4.48 11.62 10.65
N ASN A 22 -5.60 12.26 10.37
CA ASN A 22 -6.69 12.51 11.32
C ASN A 22 -7.65 11.32 11.49
N GLY A 23 -7.39 10.22 10.79
CA GLY A 23 -8.23 9.02 10.81
C GLY A 23 -9.29 9.01 9.71
N LEU A 24 -10.22 8.06 9.85
CA LEU A 24 -11.30 7.88 8.88
C LEU A 24 -12.35 8.97 9.03
N GLN A 25 -12.67 9.64 7.94
CA GLN A 25 -13.78 10.61 7.85
C GLN A 25 -15.11 9.93 7.48
N GLN A 26 -15.01 8.80 6.78
CA GLN A 26 -16.16 7.99 6.34
C GLN A 26 -15.83 6.51 6.49
N TYR A 27 -16.86 5.69 6.56
CA TYR A 27 -16.70 4.24 6.59
C TYR A 27 -16.12 3.74 5.26
N PRO A 28 -15.03 2.95 5.27
CA PRO A 28 -14.46 2.36 4.07
C PRO A 28 -15.48 1.42 3.42
N SER A 29 -15.89 1.71 2.20
CA SER A 29 -16.92 0.95 1.50
C SER A 29 -16.44 0.29 0.21
N SER A 30 -15.35 0.78 -0.37
CA SER A 30 -14.85 0.27 -1.65
C SER A 30 -14.11 -1.06 -1.49
N VAL A 31 -13.19 -1.14 -0.53
CA VAL A 31 -12.42 -2.33 -0.17
C VAL A 31 -12.98 -2.99 1.09
N ALA A 32 -13.69 -2.21 1.92
CA ALA A 32 -14.47 -2.64 3.07
C ALA A 32 -13.69 -3.56 4.05
N GLY A 33 -14.12 -4.81 4.21
CA GLY A 33 -13.53 -5.75 5.17
C GLY A 33 -12.03 -6.00 4.97
N ALA A 34 -11.55 -5.99 3.72
CA ALA A 34 -10.13 -6.16 3.39
C ALA A 34 -9.30 -4.97 3.89
N TYR A 35 -9.83 -3.75 3.81
CA TYR A 35 -9.20 -2.56 4.37
C TYR A 35 -8.97 -2.70 5.88
N PHE A 36 -10.00 -3.08 6.63
CA PHE A 36 -9.90 -3.25 8.08
C PHE A 36 -8.94 -4.37 8.47
N ALA A 37 -8.94 -5.48 7.75
CA ALA A 37 -8.02 -6.59 7.99
C ALA A 37 -6.55 -6.17 7.79
N ALA A 38 -6.27 -5.45 6.70
CA ALA A 38 -4.95 -4.91 6.42
C ALA A 38 -4.53 -3.86 7.47
N LYS A 39 -5.41 -2.91 7.77
CA LYS A 39 -5.17 -1.87 8.78
C LYS A 39 -4.84 -2.47 10.14
N LEU A 40 -5.59 -3.47 10.59
CA LEU A 40 -5.35 -4.14 11.87
C LEU A 40 -3.95 -4.75 11.92
N ALA A 41 -3.58 -5.56 10.92
CA ALA A 41 -2.28 -6.22 10.90
C ALA A 41 -1.10 -5.22 10.86
N VAL A 42 -1.23 -4.14 10.08
CA VAL A 42 -0.22 -3.07 10.03
C VAL A 42 -0.15 -2.33 11.36
N ALA A 43 -1.29 -1.98 11.97
CA ALA A 43 -1.34 -1.28 13.24
C ALA A 43 -0.72 -2.09 14.38
N GLU A 44 -0.99 -3.39 14.44
CA GLU A 44 -0.36 -4.32 15.40
C GLU A 44 1.17 -4.32 15.28
N HIS A 45 1.67 -4.36 14.05
CA HIS A 45 3.11 -4.32 13.79
C HIS A 45 3.74 -2.99 14.22
N LEU A 46 3.14 -1.87 13.84
CA LEU A 46 3.61 -0.53 14.20
C LEU A 46 3.56 -0.30 15.72
N PHE A 47 2.50 -0.78 16.37
CA PHE A 47 2.36 -0.71 17.83
C PHE A 47 3.49 -1.46 18.55
N LYS A 48 3.79 -2.69 18.15
CA LYS A 48 4.91 -3.47 18.69
C LYS A 48 6.26 -2.75 18.50
N ARG A 49 6.43 -2.03 17.41
CA ARG A 49 7.64 -1.24 17.13
C ARG A 49 7.63 0.15 17.77
N LYS A 50 6.56 0.54 18.45
CA LYS A 50 6.36 1.88 19.02
C LYS A 50 6.57 2.99 17.97
N ARG A 51 6.09 2.79 16.74
CA ARG A 51 6.25 3.71 15.61
C ARG A 51 4.91 4.09 15.00
N LYS A 52 4.86 5.32 14.46
CA LYS A 52 3.79 5.78 13.57
C LYS A 52 4.35 5.85 12.16
N ALA A 53 3.61 5.35 11.19
CA ALA A 53 3.98 5.41 9.78
C ALA A 53 2.72 5.37 8.90
N ALA A 54 2.84 5.93 7.70
CA ALA A 54 1.88 5.65 6.63
C ALA A 54 2.18 4.25 6.06
N ALA A 55 1.14 3.51 5.69
CA ALA A 55 1.27 2.21 5.06
C ALA A 55 0.42 2.17 3.79
N LEU A 56 1.05 1.76 2.70
CA LEU A 56 0.38 1.49 1.43
C LEU A 56 0.33 -0.03 1.24
N VAL A 57 -0.88 -0.56 1.08
CA VAL A 57 -1.12 -1.97 0.77
C VAL A 57 -1.68 -2.04 -0.64
N LEU A 58 -0.96 -2.72 -1.53
CA LEU A 58 -1.38 -3.02 -2.90
C LEU A 58 -1.77 -4.50 -2.98
N ARG A 59 -2.86 -4.79 -3.68
CA ARG A 59 -3.35 -6.14 -3.89
C ARG A 59 -3.88 -6.30 -5.30
N GLU A 60 -3.48 -7.38 -5.98
CA GLU A 60 -4.10 -7.83 -7.21
C GLU A 60 -5.02 -9.01 -6.93
N ILE A 61 -6.16 -9.04 -7.58
CA ILE A 61 -7.16 -10.09 -7.49
C ILE A 61 -7.42 -10.59 -8.90
N HIS A 62 -7.02 -11.83 -9.15
CA HIS A 62 -7.24 -12.52 -10.41
C HIS A 62 -8.43 -13.48 -10.24
N SER A 63 -9.58 -13.10 -10.78
CA SER A 63 -10.85 -13.85 -10.60
C SER A 63 -11.01 -15.04 -11.54
N GLN A 64 -9.97 -15.39 -12.31
CA GLN A 64 -10.01 -16.53 -13.21
C GLN A 64 -10.16 -17.88 -12.47
N GLU A 65 -9.61 -17.96 -11.26
CA GLU A 65 -9.65 -19.16 -10.43
C GLU A 65 -10.71 -19.12 -9.32
N TYR A 66 -11.15 -17.91 -8.94
CA TYR A 66 -12.08 -17.72 -7.83
C TYR A 66 -13.16 -16.71 -8.19
N VAL A 67 -14.41 -17.11 -8.05
CA VAL A 67 -15.57 -16.23 -8.30
C VAL A 67 -15.71 -15.17 -7.20
N VAL A 68 -15.20 -15.47 -6.01
CA VAL A 68 -15.26 -14.56 -4.84
C VAL A 68 -13.83 -14.36 -4.30
N PRO A 69 -13.42 -13.13 -4.00
CA PRO A 69 -12.10 -12.88 -3.43
C PRO A 69 -11.96 -13.59 -2.08
N LEU A 70 -10.78 -14.14 -1.86
CA LEU A 70 -10.44 -14.82 -0.61
C LEU A 70 -10.70 -13.89 0.58
N GLY A 71 -11.24 -14.46 1.66
CA GLY A 71 -11.75 -13.72 2.80
C GLY A 71 -10.74 -12.85 3.52
N VAL A 72 -11.22 -11.89 4.26
CA VAL A 72 -10.46 -10.90 5.04
C VAL A 72 -9.42 -11.51 6.00
N TRP A 73 -9.67 -12.73 6.47
CA TRP A 73 -8.75 -13.47 7.32
C TRP A 73 -7.39 -13.71 6.63
N GLN A 74 -7.40 -14.11 5.37
CA GLN A 74 -6.16 -14.39 4.63
C GLN A 74 -5.32 -13.12 4.40
N ILE A 75 -5.98 -11.97 4.17
CA ILE A 75 -5.30 -10.68 4.06
C ILE A 75 -4.59 -10.35 5.38
N ARG A 76 -5.30 -10.49 6.49
CA ARG A 76 -4.75 -10.21 7.81
C ARG A 76 -3.56 -11.10 8.14
N GLU A 77 -3.70 -12.41 7.97
CA GLU A 77 -2.63 -13.35 8.29
C GLU A 77 -1.46 -13.24 7.31
N GLY A 78 -1.70 -13.00 6.03
CA GLY A 78 -0.64 -12.77 5.05
C GLY A 78 0.21 -11.55 5.41
N ILE A 79 -0.39 -10.44 5.81
CA ILE A 79 0.34 -9.24 6.25
C ILE A 79 1.09 -9.50 7.57
N ARG A 80 0.46 -10.19 8.53
CA ARG A 80 1.13 -10.58 9.78
C ARG A 80 2.36 -11.43 9.52
N GLN A 81 2.25 -12.44 8.65
CA GLN A 81 3.37 -13.30 8.28
C GLN A 81 4.46 -12.51 7.56
N ALA A 82 4.12 -11.61 6.64
CA ALA A 82 5.08 -10.75 5.96
C ALA A 82 5.93 -9.90 6.94
N PHE A 83 5.39 -9.53 8.09
CA PHE A 83 6.15 -8.84 9.14
C PHE A 83 7.01 -9.77 10.01
N HIS A 84 6.64 -11.03 10.14
CA HIS A 84 7.32 -12.00 11.01
C HIS A 84 8.31 -12.88 10.26
N ASP A 85 8.01 -13.22 9.03
CA ASP A 85 8.80 -14.16 8.25
C ASP A 85 10.09 -13.51 7.72
N LYS A 86 11.21 -14.19 7.93
CA LYS A 86 12.51 -13.79 7.38
C LYS A 86 12.61 -14.03 5.87
N THR A 87 11.74 -14.87 5.31
CA THR A 87 11.69 -15.17 3.88
C THR A 87 11.04 -14.07 3.06
N PHE A 88 10.18 -13.26 3.66
CA PHE A 88 9.64 -12.08 2.99
C PHE A 88 10.72 -11.01 2.84
N LEU A 89 10.86 -10.52 1.63
CA LEU A 89 11.85 -9.51 1.27
C LEU A 89 11.55 -8.18 1.98
N LYS A 90 12.19 -7.97 3.12
CA LYS A 90 12.23 -6.66 3.78
C LYS A 90 13.36 -5.87 3.15
N LYS A 91 13.02 -4.83 2.43
CA LYS A 91 13.99 -3.91 1.84
C LYS A 91 13.75 -2.50 2.35
N GLU A 92 14.83 -1.80 2.61
CA GLU A 92 14.83 -0.37 2.86
C GLU A 92 15.24 0.36 1.59
N PHE A 93 14.64 1.51 1.36
CA PHE A 93 14.87 2.30 0.16
C PHE A 93 15.12 3.75 0.55
N GLU A 94 16.01 4.40 -0.17
CA GLU A 94 16.37 5.80 0.04
C GLU A 94 15.23 6.78 -0.31
N SER A 95 14.30 6.37 -1.14
CA SER A 95 13.18 7.21 -1.55
C SER A 95 11.87 6.43 -1.64
N LEU A 96 10.76 7.15 -1.45
CA LEU A 96 9.42 6.62 -1.65
C LEU A 96 9.22 6.11 -3.08
N GLY A 97 9.77 6.80 -4.08
CA GLY A 97 9.66 6.40 -5.49
C GLY A 97 10.35 5.07 -5.76
N ALA A 98 11.56 4.86 -5.22
CA ALA A 98 12.28 3.59 -5.36
C ALA A 98 11.53 2.44 -4.67
N ALA A 99 11.00 2.66 -3.46
CA ALA A 99 10.18 1.68 -2.75
C ALA A 99 8.91 1.33 -3.53
N TYR A 100 8.24 2.33 -4.08
CA TYR A 100 7.01 2.15 -4.85
C TYR A 100 7.25 1.36 -6.14
N LYS A 101 8.26 1.76 -6.91
CA LYS A 101 8.66 1.07 -8.13
C LYS A 101 8.99 -0.40 -7.86
N TYR A 102 9.72 -0.65 -6.77
CA TYR A 102 10.04 -2.02 -6.36
C TYR A 102 8.78 -2.81 -5.98
N ALA A 103 7.85 -2.23 -5.21
CA ALA A 103 6.60 -2.89 -4.87
C ALA A 103 5.77 -3.24 -6.11
N CYS A 104 5.69 -2.32 -7.08
CA CYS A 104 4.96 -2.55 -8.33
C CYS A 104 5.65 -3.57 -9.27
N SER A 105 6.97 -3.77 -9.16
CA SER A 105 7.70 -4.70 -10.05
C SER A 105 7.30 -6.17 -9.90
N SER A 106 6.66 -6.53 -8.80
CA SER A 106 6.14 -7.88 -8.55
C SER A 106 4.66 -8.04 -8.93
N LEU A 107 4.03 -6.98 -9.45
CA LEU A 107 2.62 -6.93 -9.78
C LEU A 107 2.43 -6.90 -11.31
N SER A 108 1.28 -7.38 -11.77
CA SER A 108 0.93 -7.40 -13.20
C SER A 108 0.49 -6.02 -13.70
N VAL A 109 -0.13 -5.22 -12.82
CA VAL A 109 -0.58 -3.86 -13.13
C VAL A 109 0.62 -2.91 -13.17
N SER A 110 0.66 -2.04 -14.16
CA SER A 110 1.75 -1.08 -14.33
C SER A 110 1.85 -0.09 -13.15
N GLU A 111 3.08 0.36 -12.87
CA GLU A 111 3.35 1.39 -11.86
C GLU A 111 2.48 2.65 -12.07
N THR A 112 2.31 3.05 -13.33
CA THR A 112 1.53 4.23 -13.71
C THR A 112 0.06 4.09 -13.34
N GLU A 113 -0.55 2.93 -13.57
CA GLU A 113 -1.94 2.68 -13.22
C GLU A 113 -2.13 2.64 -11.69
N TRP A 114 -1.20 2.03 -10.97
CA TRP A 114 -1.19 2.07 -9.52
C TRP A 114 -1.07 3.51 -8.98
N GLU A 115 -0.16 4.33 -9.52
CA GLU A 115 0.01 5.73 -9.11
C GLU A 115 -1.25 6.55 -9.36
N LYS A 116 -1.87 6.40 -10.53
CA LYS A 116 -3.10 7.09 -10.90
C LYS A 116 -4.25 6.84 -9.93
N ASN A 117 -4.34 5.62 -9.39
CA ASN A 117 -5.39 5.21 -8.48
C ASN A 117 -5.02 5.37 -6.99
N SER A 118 -3.75 5.57 -6.63
CA SER A 118 -3.29 5.69 -5.25
C SER A 118 -3.33 7.13 -4.73
N LYS A 119 -4.36 7.49 -3.96
CA LYS A 119 -4.44 8.78 -3.27
C LYS A 119 -3.29 8.98 -2.28
N LEU A 120 -2.98 7.95 -1.48
CA LEU A 120 -1.92 8.01 -0.47
C LEU A 120 -0.55 8.29 -1.11
N TYR A 121 -0.18 7.54 -2.14
CA TYR A 121 1.11 7.70 -2.80
C TYR A 121 1.26 9.11 -3.40
N ARG A 122 0.25 9.60 -4.10
CA ARG A 122 0.25 10.95 -4.67
C ARG A 122 0.40 12.03 -3.58
N ASN A 123 -0.27 11.88 -2.44
CA ASN A 123 -0.17 12.82 -1.33
C ASN A 123 1.24 12.81 -0.72
N LEU A 124 1.82 11.63 -0.50
CA LEU A 124 3.18 11.49 0.03
C LEU A 124 4.22 12.05 -0.94
N LYS A 125 4.10 11.78 -2.24
CA LYS A 125 4.99 12.31 -3.27
C LYS A 125 4.97 13.85 -3.30
N ARG A 126 3.79 14.46 -3.19
CA ARG A 126 3.65 15.93 -3.10
C ARG A 126 4.26 16.50 -1.82
N SER A 127 4.14 15.81 -0.70
CA SER A 127 4.71 16.24 0.57
C SER A 127 6.24 16.21 0.54
N GLN A 128 6.83 15.17 -0.04
CA GLN A 128 8.29 15.06 -0.20
C GLN A 128 8.85 16.16 -1.12
N SER A 129 8.20 16.43 -2.24
CA SER A 129 8.67 17.50 -3.13
C SER A 129 8.59 18.90 -2.48
N ARG A 130 7.65 19.15 -1.59
CA ARG A 130 7.60 20.40 -0.82
C ARG A 130 8.75 20.50 0.18
N ILE A 131 9.08 19.44 0.89
CA ILE A 131 10.19 19.44 1.85
C ILE A 131 11.52 19.67 1.13
N SER A 132 11.77 19.03 0.01
CA SER A 132 12.99 19.24 -0.78
C SER A 132 13.13 20.66 -1.36
N GLN A 133 12.01 21.37 -1.59
CA GLN A 133 12.03 22.77 -2.00
C GLN A 133 12.44 23.71 -0.86
N PHE A 134 12.10 23.39 0.39
CA PHE A 134 12.49 24.18 1.56
C PHE A 134 13.91 23.93 2.04
N PHE A 135 14.45 22.74 1.77
CA PHE A 135 15.80 22.33 2.20
C PHE A 135 16.64 21.75 1.04
N PRO A 136 16.95 22.55 0.01
CA PRO A 136 17.66 22.04 -1.18
C PRO A 136 19.09 21.56 -0.91
N GLY A 137 19.65 21.82 0.27
CA GLY A 137 21.02 21.44 0.65
C GLY A 137 21.12 20.26 1.62
N MET A 138 20.04 19.88 2.33
CA MET A 138 20.13 18.86 3.40
C MET A 138 20.24 17.41 2.91
N LEU A 139 19.95 17.15 1.64
CA LEU A 139 19.98 15.79 1.06
C LEU A 139 21.32 15.44 0.38
N ARG A 140 22.33 16.32 0.42
CA ARG A 140 23.63 16.10 -0.25
C ARG A 140 24.80 15.76 0.67
N GLU A 141 24.63 15.76 1.99
CA GLU A 141 25.75 15.59 2.93
C GLU A 141 25.84 14.23 3.62
N HIS A 142 25.10 13.23 3.18
CA HIS A 142 25.25 11.85 3.66
C HIS A 142 25.29 10.85 2.48
N LEU A 143 26.29 11.04 1.62
CA LEU A 143 26.81 10.03 0.70
C LEU A 143 28.28 9.77 1.05
#